data_605eda4f52df94f6608ba4c3aacb0333
#
_entry.id   605eda4f52df94f6608ba4c3aacb0333
#
_cell.length_a   1.000
_cell.length_b   1.000
_cell.length_c   1.000
_cell.angle_alpha   90.00
_cell.angle_beta   90.00
_cell.angle_gamma   90.00
#
_symmetry.space_group_name_H-M   'P 1'
#
loop_
_entity.id
_entity.type
_entity.pdbx_description
1 polymer ?
#
loop_
_entity_poly.entity_id
_entity_poly.type
_entity_poly.pdbx_seq_one_letter_code
_entity_poly.pdbx_strand_id
1 'polypeptide(L)'
;MLHRHVSVLIAPMLLVAAACGSTAKPTAGTELENTWDDTHDGRDDLDDLDDGPVETETRTDGGTADATDTTPGTTDPGTTDPGTTDTTTDPCPAGVTCIESYPYVVQDSTSGAPATLDGYSCAPTTDESGPEVVYQVVLEEAGFLATEVYGLSGDTDVDVHVLESLDAGDCVDRGHWSAGALLMPGTYYVVVDSWVDSSGDAKDGDYTLGVNVTHRADYAGYGLDTDVLERGLYAFDEAWFDGETDTFVYGIIDFSLPSDQRRFFIMDLLTGDMLFDEYVTHGEGSGDPNDIRMASTFSNIHGSHQSSLGMVRAAETYYGTWGYSLRLDGLDPTYNDEVRPRAIVIHPADYATESFVNTYGYAGRSWGCPAVDPAISDALIDTLAYGALVLKYSDVQNFPSNGAYMPGF
;
A
#
# COMPACT_ATOMS: atom_id res chain seq x y z
N MET A 1 25.53 -2.69 -15.24
CA MET A 1 25.62 -2.94 -13.80
C MET A 1 25.11 -4.35 -13.58
N LEU A 2 25.78 -5.19 -12.80
CA LEU A 2 25.55 -6.63 -12.77
C LEU A 2 24.26 -6.96 -11.98
N HIS A 3 23.23 -7.47 -12.67
CA HIS A 3 22.07 -8.10 -12.06
C HIS A 3 22.45 -9.51 -11.61
N ARG A 4 22.27 -9.80 -10.33
CA ARG A 4 22.35 -11.19 -9.82
C ARG A 4 20.92 -11.71 -9.69
N HIS A 5 20.53 -12.58 -10.62
CA HIS A 5 19.33 -13.41 -10.47
C HIS A 5 19.56 -14.48 -9.41
N VAL A 6 18.72 -14.53 -8.39
CA VAL A 6 18.58 -15.69 -7.49
C VAL A 6 17.21 -16.28 -7.76
N SER A 7 17.18 -17.38 -8.49
CA SER A 7 15.96 -18.18 -8.69
C SER A 7 15.68 -18.98 -7.43
N VAL A 8 14.58 -18.72 -6.77
CA VAL A 8 14.04 -19.54 -5.68
C VAL A 8 12.99 -20.47 -6.29
N LEU A 9 13.31 -21.75 -6.30
CA LEU A 9 12.40 -22.84 -6.65
C LEU A 9 11.39 -23.04 -5.51
N ILE A 10 10.12 -22.72 -5.74
CA ILE A 10 9.01 -23.07 -4.85
C ILE A 10 8.34 -24.31 -5.44
N ALA A 11 8.36 -25.40 -4.71
CA ALA A 11 7.65 -26.63 -5.05
C ALA A 11 6.19 -26.55 -4.60
N PRO A 12 5.21 -27.08 -5.37
CA PRO A 12 3.80 -27.03 -5.02
C PRO A 12 3.49 -28.01 -3.88
N MET A 13 2.84 -27.54 -2.82
CA MET A 13 2.37 -28.34 -1.71
C MET A 13 0.96 -28.86 -2.00
N LEU A 14 0.88 -30.15 -2.25
CA LEU A 14 -0.36 -30.90 -2.48
C LEU A 14 -1.16 -30.98 -1.17
N LEU A 15 -2.39 -30.50 -1.17
CA LEU A 15 -3.36 -30.66 -0.07
C LEU A 15 -3.96 -32.05 -0.11
N VAL A 16 -3.61 -32.94 0.83
CA VAL A 16 -4.30 -34.22 1.08
C VAL A 16 -5.02 -34.12 2.42
N ALA A 17 -6.34 -34.12 2.37
CA ALA A 17 -7.17 -34.30 3.56
C ALA A 17 -7.21 -35.77 3.98
N ALA A 18 -6.85 -36.07 5.23
CA ALA A 18 -7.21 -37.35 5.88
C ALA A 18 -7.39 -37.16 7.38
N ALA A 19 -8.43 -37.79 7.87
CA ALA A 19 -9.01 -37.69 9.18
C ALA A 19 -8.30 -38.50 10.27
N CYS A 20 -8.47 -38.08 11.52
CA CYS A 20 -8.52 -38.79 12.81
C CYS A 20 -7.40 -39.74 13.21
N GLY A 21 -6.78 -39.43 14.38
CA GLY A 21 -6.26 -40.47 15.28
C GLY A 21 -5.07 -40.08 16.15
N SER A 22 -5.34 -39.61 17.38
CA SER A 22 -4.67 -39.94 18.66
C SER A 22 -3.14 -39.96 18.79
N THR A 23 -2.68 -39.11 19.72
CA THR A 23 -1.57 -39.24 20.70
C THR A 23 -0.17 -39.54 20.20
N ALA A 24 0.73 -38.55 20.31
CA ALA A 24 2.03 -38.63 21.03
C ALA A 24 2.75 -37.26 20.98
N LYS A 25 3.18 -36.84 22.14
CA LYS A 25 3.96 -35.62 22.42
C LYS A 25 5.41 -35.84 21.98
N PRO A 26 6.05 -34.99 21.18
CA PRO A 26 7.50 -35.00 21.05
C PRO A 26 8.15 -34.07 22.10
N THR A 27 9.24 -34.59 22.66
CA THR A 27 10.10 -34.00 23.65
C THR A 27 10.92 -32.83 23.09
N ALA A 28 11.18 -31.90 24.01
CA ALA A 28 11.91 -30.64 23.88
C ALA A 28 13.19 -30.67 23.04
N GLY A 29 13.28 -29.73 22.08
CA GLY A 29 14.53 -29.21 21.55
C GLY A 29 14.77 -27.83 22.17
N THR A 30 15.98 -27.59 22.61
CA THR A 30 16.47 -26.46 23.37
C THR A 30 16.26 -25.13 22.64
N GLU A 31 15.32 -24.34 23.12
CA GLU A 31 15.18 -22.92 22.82
C GLU A 31 16.24 -22.12 23.60
N LEU A 32 16.96 -21.27 22.90
CA LEU A 32 17.75 -20.21 23.52
C LEU A 32 16.76 -19.15 24.03
N GLU A 33 16.45 -19.25 25.32
CA GLU A 33 15.68 -18.22 26.01
C GLU A 33 16.49 -16.92 26.07
N ASN A 34 16.06 -15.92 25.31
CA ASN A 34 16.37 -14.54 25.64
C ASN A 34 15.40 -14.09 26.73
N THR A 35 15.84 -14.27 27.97
CA THR A 35 15.16 -13.73 29.13
C THR A 35 15.36 -12.22 29.19
N TRP A 36 14.36 -11.47 28.74
CA TRP A 36 14.17 -10.08 29.16
C TRP A 36 13.19 -10.08 30.33
N ASP A 37 13.72 -9.73 31.48
CA ASP A 37 13.02 -9.62 32.75
C ASP A 37 12.15 -8.34 32.73
N ASP A 38 10.83 -8.50 32.45
CA ASP A 38 9.85 -7.45 32.43
C ASP A 38 9.06 -7.48 33.75
N THR A 39 9.73 -7.09 34.84
CA THR A 39 9.10 -6.80 36.11
C THR A 39 9.03 -5.28 36.31
N HIS A 40 8.08 -4.64 35.68
CA HIS A 40 7.49 -3.38 36.21
C HIS A 40 6.03 -3.32 35.81
N ASP A 41 5.22 -3.82 36.72
CA ASP A 41 3.79 -3.56 36.81
C ASP A 41 3.61 -2.10 37.28
N GLY A 42 3.44 -1.20 36.32
CA GLY A 42 3.16 0.22 36.55
C GLY A 42 1.69 0.47 36.74
N ARG A 43 1.11 -0.09 37.81
CA ARG A 43 -0.08 0.50 38.47
C ARG A 43 0.46 1.32 39.60
N ASP A 44 0.35 2.62 39.44
CA ASP A 44 0.03 3.61 40.46
C ASP A 44 0.43 5.01 39.98
N ASP A 45 -0.40 5.96 40.37
CA ASP A 45 -0.29 7.42 40.29
C ASP A 45 -1.10 8.11 39.18
N LEU A 46 -2.42 8.04 39.38
CA LEU A 46 -3.37 9.05 38.96
C LEU A 46 -3.97 9.71 40.21
N ASP A 47 -3.20 10.55 40.88
CA ASP A 47 -3.73 11.56 41.80
C ASP A 47 -2.82 12.79 41.77
N ASP A 48 -3.48 13.96 41.74
CA ASP A 48 -2.95 15.32 41.79
C ASP A 48 -2.76 16.07 40.47
N LEU A 49 -3.85 16.64 39.97
CA LEU A 49 -3.83 17.95 39.31
C LEU A 49 -4.81 18.89 39.97
N ASP A 50 -4.20 19.85 40.69
CA ASP A 50 -4.79 20.93 41.43
C ASP A 50 -5.40 21.99 40.49
N ASP A 51 -6.64 22.41 40.84
CA ASP A 51 -7.40 23.47 40.18
C ASP A 51 -6.84 24.85 40.45
N GLY A 52 -6.41 25.59 39.42
CA GLY A 52 -6.13 27.02 39.50
C GLY A 52 -6.90 27.81 38.42
N PRO A 53 -7.54 28.93 38.78
CA PRO A 53 -8.50 29.60 37.90
C PRO A 53 -7.86 30.44 36.79
N VAL A 54 -8.41 30.33 35.57
CA VAL A 54 -8.06 31.17 34.42
C VAL A 54 -8.91 32.44 34.42
N GLU A 55 -8.26 33.58 34.50
CA GLU A 55 -8.87 34.90 34.35
C GLU A 55 -9.16 35.19 32.85
N THR A 56 -10.38 35.62 32.59
CA THR A 56 -10.89 36.12 31.31
C THR A 56 -10.52 37.56 31.11
N GLU A 57 -9.75 37.90 30.08
CA GLU A 57 -9.69 39.28 29.56
C GLU A 57 -10.45 39.39 28.21
N THR A 58 -11.52 40.19 28.30
CA THR A 58 -12.29 40.69 27.16
C THR A 58 -11.64 41.97 26.61
N ARG A 59 -11.40 42.05 25.31
CA ARG A 59 -11.11 43.30 24.62
C ARG A 59 -12.01 43.49 23.40
N THR A 60 -12.89 44.48 23.55
CA THR A 60 -13.72 45.08 22.50
C THR A 60 -12.96 46.21 21.82
N ASP A 61 -13.14 46.39 20.52
CA ASP A 61 -13.28 47.62 19.74
C ASP A 61 -13.20 47.25 18.24
N GLY A 62 -14.11 47.59 17.33
CA GLY A 62 -14.85 48.84 17.14
C GLY A 62 -14.27 49.52 15.88
N GLY A 63 -15.01 49.54 14.75
CA GLY A 63 -14.57 50.33 13.60
C GLY A 63 -15.28 50.02 12.26
N THR A 64 -16.39 50.68 12.08
CA THR A 64 -17.14 50.83 10.80
C THR A 64 -16.41 51.73 9.82
N ALA A 65 -16.47 51.46 8.49
CA ALA A 65 -16.69 52.46 7.47
C ALA A 65 -17.03 51.87 6.11
N ASP A 66 -18.12 52.30 5.63
CA ASP A 66 -18.84 52.34 4.39
C ASP A 66 -18.08 53.07 3.27
N ALA A 67 -18.13 52.60 2.03
CA ALA A 67 -18.07 53.42 0.85
C ALA A 67 -18.50 52.68 -0.42
N THR A 68 -19.65 53.06 -0.90
CA THR A 68 -20.20 52.88 -2.23
C THR A 68 -19.32 53.50 -3.33
N ASP A 69 -19.14 52.83 -4.47
CA ASP A 69 -19.09 53.56 -5.73
C ASP A 69 -19.53 52.72 -6.94
N THR A 70 -20.14 53.44 -7.84
CA THR A 70 -20.99 53.12 -8.96
C THR A 70 -20.22 52.81 -10.25
N THR A 71 -20.77 51.89 -11.04
CA THR A 71 -20.47 51.59 -12.46
C THR A 71 -20.57 52.79 -13.38
N PRO A 72 -19.89 52.80 -14.57
CA PRO A 72 -20.61 52.47 -15.79
C PRO A 72 -19.86 51.58 -16.81
N GLY A 73 -20.64 50.85 -17.55
CA GLY A 73 -20.27 49.87 -18.52
C GLY A 73 -19.48 50.33 -19.74
N THR A 74 -18.74 49.40 -20.30
CA THR A 74 -18.27 49.44 -21.68
C THR A 74 -18.53 48.08 -22.34
N THR A 75 -19.10 48.15 -23.50
CA THR A 75 -19.47 47.11 -24.44
C THR A 75 -18.25 46.37 -24.94
N ASP A 76 -18.32 45.03 -24.81
CA ASP A 76 -17.37 44.06 -25.33
C ASP A 76 -17.68 43.73 -26.80
N PRO A 77 -16.72 43.70 -27.72
CA PRO A 77 -16.83 43.02 -29.00
C PRO A 77 -16.26 41.60 -28.89
N GLY A 78 -17.12 40.63 -29.03
CA GLY A 78 -16.97 39.21 -29.31
C GLY A 78 -15.55 38.63 -29.39
N THR A 79 -15.19 37.86 -28.37
CA THR A 79 -14.18 36.83 -28.48
C THR A 79 -14.88 35.50 -28.79
N THR A 80 -14.58 34.96 -29.94
CA THR A 80 -14.87 33.59 -30.34
C THR A 80 -14.24 32.66 -29.31
N ASP A 81 -15.07 31.90 -28.63
CA ASP A 81 -14.72 30.74 -27.83
C ASP A 81 -13.83 29.82 -28.67
N PRO A 82 -12.57 29.52 -28.25
CA PRO A 82 -11.82 28.44 -28.84
C PRO A 82 -12.47 27.16 -28.34
N GLY A 83 -13.07 26.42 -29.27
CA GLY A 83 -13.82 25.22 -29.09
C GLY A 83 -13.26 24.33 -27.99
N THR A 84 -14.18 23.84 -27.15
CA THR A 84 -14.02 22.60 -26.40
C THR A 84 -13.33 21.59 -27.31
N THR A 85 -12.10 21.28 -26.99
CA THR A 85 -11.47 20.06 -27.51
C THR A 85 -12.31 18.91 -26.99
N ASP A 86 -13.19 18.43 -27.85
CA ASP A 86 -13.78 17.12 -27.74
C ASP A 86 -12.59 16.16 -27.62
N THR A 87 -12.32 15.65 -26.42
CA THR A 87 -11.45 14.53 -26.21
C THR A 87 -12.20 13.33 -26.79
N THR A 88 -12.13 13.16 -28.11
CA THR A 88 -12.47 11.89 -28.73
C THR A 88 -11.50 10.89 -28.14
N THR A 89 -11.99 10.05 -27.21
CA THR A 89 -11.33 8.80 -26.84
C THR A 89 -10.93 8.13 -28.15
N ASP A 90 -9.63 7.87 -28.31
CA ASP A 90 -9.11 7.19 -29.50
C ASP A 90 -9.90 5.87 -29.64
N PRO A 91 -10.51 5.60 -30.80
CA PRO A 91 -11.34 4.40 -30.92
C PRO A 91 -10.47 3.18 -30.65
N CYS A 92 -11.00 2.27 -29.85
CA CYS A 92 -10.34 1.02 -29.48
C CYS A 92 -9.75 0.35 -30.73
N PRO A 93 -8.44 0.06 -30.77
CA PRO A 93 -7.82 -0.54 -31.93
C PRO A 93 -8.46 -1.90 -32.28
N ALA A 94 -8.47 -2.26 -33.55
CA ALA A 94 -9.01 -3.54 -33.98
C ALA A 94 -8.22 -4.71 -33.36
N GLY A 95 -8.92 -5.62 -32.70
CA GLY A 95 -8.31 -6.77 -32.02
C GLY A 95 -7.85 -6.47 -30.58
N VAL A 96 -8.11 -5.27 -30.07
CA VAL A 96 -7.82 -4.86 -28.70
C VAL A 96 -9.13 -4.72 -27.93
N THR A 97 -9.18 -5.16 -26.69
CA THR A 97 -10.31 -4.96 -25.79
C THR A 97 -10.11 -3.68 -24.98
N CYS A 98 -10.99 -2.70 -25.10
CA CYS A 98 -10.93 -1.48 -24.27
C CYS A 98 -11.52 -1.71 -22.90
N ILE A 99 -10.80 -1.32 -21.85
CA ILE A 99 -11.29 -1.29 -20.49
C ILE A 99 -11.96 0.08 -20.25
N GLU A 100 -13.28 0.07 -19.95
CA GLU A 100 -14.08 1.29 -19.79
C GLU A 100 -14.28 1.70 -18.32
N SER A 101 -14.01 0.78 -17.37
CA SER A 101 -14.19 1.03 -15.94
C SER A 101 -13.33 0.10 -15.08
N TYR A 102 -12.98 0.57 -13.88
CA TYR A 102 -12.20 -0.16 -12.89
C TYR A 102 -13.00 -0.37 -11.60
N PRO A 103 -12.73 -1.47 -10.84
CA PRO A 103 -11.89 -2.60 -11.24
C PRO A 103 -12.51 -3.37 -12.41
N TYR A 104 -11.66 -3.91 -13.28
CA TYR A 104 -12.06 -4.73 -14.43
C TYR A 104 -11.66 -6.18 -14.19
N VAL A 105 -12.60 -7.12 -14.36
CA VAL A 105 -12.33 -8.55 -14.23
C VAL A 105 -12.96 -9.26 -15.43
N VAL A 106 -12.17 -10.07 -16.12
CA VAL A 106 -12.65 -10.85 -17.27
C VAL A 106 -12.09 -12.26 -17.26
N GLN A 107 -12.91 -13.23 -17.68
CA GLN A 107 -12.45 -14.57 -18.06
C GLN A 107 -12.25 -14.58 -19.56
N ASP A 108 -11.04 -14.94 -20.01
CA ASP A 108 -10.65 -14.93 -21.40
C ASP A 108 -9.69 -16.08 -21.69
N SER A 109 -9.21 -16.20 -22.94
CA SER A 109 -8.32 -17.26 -23.38
C SER A 109 -7.37 -16.76 -24.44
N THR A 110 -6.11 -17.13 -24.32
CA THR A 110 -5.12 -16.91 -25.39
C THR A 110 -5.26 -17.94 -26.50
N SER A 111 -6.00 -19.04 -26.31
CA SER A 111 -6.15 -20.09 -27.33
C SER A 111 -6.83 -19.59 -28.61
N GLY A 112 -6.07 -19.62 -29.69
CA GLY A 112 -6.53 -19.16 -31.01
C GLY A 112 -6.49 -17.64 -31.20
N ALA A 113 -5.94 -16.90 -30.23
CA ALA A 113 -5.63 -15.48 -30.39
C ALA A 113 -4.47 -15.26 -31.41
N PRO A 114 -4.23 -14.04 -31.89
CA PRO A 114 -3.05 -13.73 -32.68
C PRO A 114 -1.75 -13.98 -31.90
N ALA A 115 -0.62 -14.11 -32.60
CA ALA A 115 0.72 -14.13 -32.07
C ALA A 115 1.51 -13.05 -32.86
N THR A 116 1.49 -11.82 -32.36
CA THR A 116 2.00 -10.63 -33.05
C THR A 116 3.03 -9.86 -32.25
N LEU A 117 3.05 -10.02 -30.93
CA LEU A 117 4.04 -9.45 -30.04
C LEU A 117 5.06 -10.51 -29.65
N ASP A 118 6.31 -10.14 -29.53
CA ASP A 118 7.42 -11.01 -29.12
C ASP A 118 8.62 -10.15 -28.72
N GLY A 119 9.48 -10.68 -27.87
CA GLY A 119 10.74 -10.04 -27.53
C GLY A 119 10.60 -8.80 -26.67
N TYR A 120 9.76 -8.88 -25.64
CA TYR A 120 9.52 -7.78 -24.71
C TYR A 120 10.79 -7.26 -24.06
N SER A 121 10.95 -5.93 -24.04
CA SER A 121 12.16 -5.30 -23.47
C SER A 121 12.32 -5.59 -21.98
N CYS A 122 11.25 -5.83 -21.27
CA CYS A 122 11.24 -6.21 -19.84
C CYS A 122 11.50 -7.71 -19.60
N ALA A 123 11.42 -8.57 -20.66
CA ALA A 123 11.67 -10.02 -20.58
C ALA A 123 12.50 -10.54 -21.78
N PRO A 124 13.69 -9.98 -22.09
CA PRO A 124 14.38 -10.20 -23.36
C PRO A 124 14.92 -11.63 -23.56
N THR A 125 14.80 -12.50 -22.58
CA THR A 125 15.27 -13.89 -22.62
C THR A 125 14.16 -14.92 -22.51
N THR A 126 12.91 -14.49 -22.35
CA THR A 126 11.73 -15.35 -22.30
C THR A 126 11.13 -15.46 -23.70
N ASP A 127 10.78 -16.65 -24.13
CA ASP A 127 10.11 -16.88 -25.41
C ASP A 127 8.60 -16.74 -25.21
N GLU A 128 8.09 -15.60 -25.61
CA GLU A 128 6.67 -15.22 -25.53
C GLU A 128 6.15 -14.96 -26.96
N SER A 129 6.56 -15.81 -27.91
CA SER A 129 6.08 -15.80 -29.28
C SER A 129 4.75 -16.56 -29.45
N GLY A 130 4.08 -16.88 -28.35
CA GLY A 130 2.78 -17.52 -28.32
C GLY A 130 1.63 -16.59 -28.70
N PRO A 131 0.39 -17.07 -28.63
CA PRO A 131 -0.78 -16.21 -28.83
C PRO A 131 -1.03 -15.31 -27.63
N GLU A 132 -1.37 -14.03 -27.90
CA GLU A 132 -1.63 -13.03 -26.88
C GLU A 132 -3.02 -12.38 -27.01
N VAL A 133 -3.54 -11.87 -25.88
CA VAL A 133 -4.73 -11.01 -25.80
C VAL A 133 -4.33 -9.65 -25.25
N VAL A 134 -4.82 -8.59 -25.91
CA VAL A 134 -4.43 -7.21 -25.62
C VAL A 134 -5.62 -6.42 -25.10
N TYR A 135 -5.40 -5.70 -24.00
CA TYR A 135 -6.38 -4.80 -23.36
C TYR A 135 -5.83 -3.38 -23.36
N GLN A 136 -6.66 -2.41 -23.72
CA GLN A 136 -6.29 -0.99 -23.66
C GLN A 136 -6.77 -0.36 -22.37
N VAL A 137 -5.86 0.35 -21.71
CA VAL A 137 -6.08 1.15 -20.49
C VAL A 137 -5.86 2.62 -20.85
N VAL A 138 -6.82 3.48 -20.54
CA VAL A 138 -6.69 4.93 -20.74
C VAL A 138 -6.77 5.63 -19.38
N LEU A 139 -5.75 6.41 -19.05
CA LEU A 139 -5.68 7.19 -17.84
C LEU A 139 -5.85 8.67 -18.16
N GLU A 140 -6.81 9.35 -17.51
CA GLU A 140 -7.00 10.80 -17.59
C GLU A 140 -6.16 11.56 -16.55
N GLU A 141 -5.78 10.89 -15.47
CA GLU A 141 -4.88 11.36 -14.42
C GLU A 141 -3.88 10.27 -14.02
N ALA A 142 -2.81 10.65 -13.30
CA ALA A 142 -1.82 9.69 -12.84
C ALA A 142 -2.43 8.69 -11.86
N GLY A 143 -2.04 7.42 -11.97
CA GLY A 143 -2.54 6.36 -11.11
C GLY A 143 -1.65 5.11 -11.14
N PHE A 144 -1.72 4.31 -10.08
CA PHE A 144 -1.05 3.02 -10.03
C PHE A 144 -1.93 1.96 -10.68
N LEU A 145 -1.46 1.41 -11.80
CA LEU A 145 -2.07 0.26 -12.48
C LEU A 145 -1.59 -1.01 -11.79
N ALA A 146 -2.54 -1.83 -11.33
CA ALA A 146 -2.32 -3.18 -10.84
C ALA A 146 -3.00 -4.17 -11.79
N THR A 147 -2.31 -5.23 -12.18
CA THR A 147 -2.89 -6.30 -13.02
C THR A 147 -2.39 -7.67 -12.59
N GLU A 148 -3.30 -8.65 -12.60
CA GLU A 148 -3.00 -10.02 -12.21
C GLU A 148 -3.77 -11.03 -13.08
N VAL A 149 -3.08 -12.11 -13.47
CA VAL A 149 -3.70 -13.28 -14.10
C VAL A 149 -3.77 -14.42 -13.11
N TYR A 150 -4.94 -15.06 -13.03
CA TYR A 150 -5.21 -16.17 -12.11
C TYR A 150 -6.23 -17.15 -12.70
N GLY A 151 -6.51 -18.24 -12.00
CA GLY A 151 -7.51 -19.23 -12.43
C GLY A 151 -7.14 -19.95 -13.71
N LEU A 152 -5.85 -20.13 -13.98
CA LEU A 152 -5.31 -20.81 -15.16
C LEU A 152 -5.83 -22.25 -15.25
N SER A 153 -6.09 -22.74 -16.45
CA SER A 153 -6.59 -24.08 -16.71
C SER A 153 -5.53 -24.98 -17.38
N GLY A 154 -5.46 -26.24 -16.99
CA GLY A 154 -4.60 -27.24 -17.65
C GLY A 154 -3.11 -26.93 -17.56
N ASP A 155 -2.45 -26.83 -18.73
CA ASP A 155 -1.03 -26.52 -18.88
C ASP A 155 -0.81 -25.07 -19.31
N THR A 156 -1.82 -24.20 -19.11
CA THR A 156 -1.73 -22.76 -19.44
C THR A 156 -0.61 -22.11 -18.64
N ASP A 157 0.26 -21.43 -19.34
CA ASP A 157 1.38 -20.67 -18.80
C ASP A 157 1.44 -19.32 -19.53
N VAL A 158 0.89 -18.30 -18.91
CA VAL A 158 0.77 -16.97 -19.48
C VAL A 158 1.42 -15.95 -18.56
N ASP A 159 2.04 -14.96 -19.17
CA ASP A 159 2.64 -13.83 -18.51
C ASP A 159 1.81 -12.57 -18.75
N VAL A 160 1.88 -11.62 -17.84
CA VAL A 160 1.21 -10.33 -17.99
C VAL A 160 2.23 -9.20 -18.14
N HIS A 161 1.99 -8.33 -19.13
CA HIS A 161 2.84 -7.19 -19.47
C HIS A 161 2.06 -5.89 -19.41
N VAL A 162 2.73 -4.81 -19.04
CA VAL A 162 2.24 -3.42 -19.15
C VAL A 162 3.11 -2.72 -20.19
N LEU A 163 2.50 -2.17 -21.26
CA LEU A 163 3.19 -1.51 -22.35
C LEU A 163 2.75 -0.06 -22.51
N GLU A 164 3.68 0.84 -22.91
CA GLU A 164 3.36 2.22 -23.32
C GLU A 164 2.77 2.30 -24.74
N SER A 165 3.01 1.31 -25.58
CA SER A 165 2.46 1.23 -26.93
C SER A 165 2.29 -0.23 -27.35
N LEU A 166 1.70 -0.47 -28.55
CA LEU A 166 1.63 -1.82 -29.15
C LEU A 166 2.98 -2.27 -29.76
N ASP A 167 4.07 -1.95 -29.10
CA ASP A 167 5.43 -2.41 -29.42
C ASP A 167 6.00 -3.09 -28.15
N ALA A 168 6.38 -4.35 -28.26
CA ALA A 168 6.97 -5.11 -27.16
C ALA A 168 8.26 -4.46 -26.62
N GLY A 169 8.93 -3.60 -27.42
CA GLY A 169 10.06 -2.79 -26.99
C GLY A 169 9.73 -1.70 -25.96
N ASP A 170 8.47 -1.30 -25.86
CA ASP A 170 7.97 -0.25 -24.95
C ASP A 170 7.36 -0.85 -23.68
N CYS A 171 7.91 -1.98 -23.19
CA CYS A 171 7.46 -2.65 -21.98
C CYS A 171 7.86 -1.88 -20.73
N VAL A 172 6.88 -1.56 -19.87
CA VAL A 172 7.04 -0.86 -18.59
C VAL A 172 7.32 -1.85 -17.47
N ASP A 173 6.46 -2.88 -17.35
CA ASP A 173 6.59 -3.92 -16.34
C ASP A 173 6.07 -5.26 -16.86
N ARG A 174 6.52 -6.32 -16.22
CA ARG A 174 6.15 -7.70 -16.56
C ARG A 174 6.22 -8.60 -15.34
N GLY A 175 5.24 -9.46 -15.21
CA GLY A 175 5.28 -10.54 -14.25
C GLY A 175 4.69 -11.83 -14.79
N HIS A 176 5.09 -12.93 -14.17
CA HIS A 176 4.52 -14.23 -14.50
C HIS A 176 3.04 -14.29 -14.16
N TRP A 177 2.62 -13.57 -13.12
CA TRP A 177 1.22 -13.59 -12.66
C TRP A 177 0.69 -12.19 -12.42
N SER A 178 1.54 -11.24 -12.03
CA SER A 178 1.15 -9.89 -11.71
C SER A 178 2.18 -8.87 -12.20
N ALA A 179 1.71 -7.76 -12.70
CA ALA A 179 2.50 -6.60 -13.09
C ALA A 179 1.83 -5.32 -12.60
N GLY A 180 2.62 -4.28 -12.35
CA GLY A 180 2.09 -3.00 -11.88
C GLY A 180 3.04 -1.85 -12.10
N ALA A 181 2.50 -0.66 -12.31
CA ALA A 181 3.29 0.54 -12.47
C ALA A 181 2.49 1.80 -12.15
N LEU A 182 3.17 2.82 -11.63
CA LEU A 182 2.62 4.16 -11.53
C LEU A 182 2.71 4.85 -12.90
N LEU A 183 1.56 5.12 -13.50
CA LEU A 183 1.46 5.62 -14.86
C LEU A 183 0.95 7.07 -14.88
N MET A 184 1.49 7.84 -15.82
CA MET A 184 1.03 9.22 -16.10
C MET A 184 -0.21 9.19 -17.00
N PRO A 185 -0.96 10.32 -17.15
CA PRO A 185 -2.06 10.37 -18.10
C PRO A 185 -1.62 9.94 -19.51
N GLY A 186 -2.33 8.97 -20.08
CA GLY A 186 -1.95 8.38 -21.37
C GLY A 186 -2.76 7.15 -21.73
N THR A 187 -2.36 6.50 -22.81
CA THR A 187 -2.91 5.21 -23.25
C THR A 187 -1.84 4.15 -23.09
N TYR A 188 -2.20 3.06 -22.44
CA TYR A 188 -1.35 1.92 -22.13
C TYR A 188 -2.03 0.62 -22.52
N TYR A 189 -1.28 -0.48 -22.53
CA TYR A 189 -1.80 -1.78 -22.89
C TYR A 189 -1.39 -2.82 -21.84
N VAL A 190 -2.36 -3.60 -21.39
CA VAL A 190 -2.12 -4.83 -20.66
C VAL A 190 -2.17 -5.97 -21.64
N VAL A 191 -1.12 -6.78 -21.70
CA VAL A 191 -1.03 -7.93 -22.60
C VAL A 191 -0.92 -9.19 -21.76
N VAL A 192 -1.77 -10.17 -22.05
CA VAL A 192 -1.65 -11.54 -21.52
C VAL A 192 -1.12 -12.40 -22.63
N ASP A 193 0.12 -12.87 -22.49
CA ASP A 193 0.87 -13.58 -23.54
C ASP A 193 1.23 -15.01 -23.10
N SER A 194 1.22 -15.93 -24.05
CA SER A 194 1.49 -17.34 -23.79
C SER A 194 2.97 -17.65 -23.95
N TRP A 195 3.57 -18.21 -22.89
CA TRP A 195 4.93 -18.73 -22.96
C TRP A 195 5.05 -19.89 -23.97
N VAL A 196 6.20 -19.94 -24.70
CA VAL A 196 6.55 -21.01 -25.62
C VAL A 196 7.67 -21.85 -25.02
N ASP A 197 7.44 -23.15 -24.87
CA ASP A 197 8.39 -24.06 -24.27
C ASP A 197 9.55 -24.40 -25.24
N SER A 198 10.58 -25.07 -24.73
CA SER A 198 11.76 -25.46 -25.52
C SER A 198 11.49 -26.43 -26.69
N SER A 199 10.28 -26.99 -26.75
CA SER A 199 9.81 -27.82 -27.87
C SER A 199 9.14 -27.00 -28.96
N GLY A 200 8.86 -25.73 -28.71
CA GLY A 200 8.14 -24.80 -29.57
C GLY A 200 6.62 -24.91 -29.39
N ASP A 201 6.15 -25.47 -28.26
CA ASP A 201 4.73 -25.57 -27.95
C ASP A 201 4.31 -24.38 -27.08
N ALA A 202 3.36 -23.57 -27.60
CA ALA A 202 2.75 -22.48 -26.83
C ALA A 202 1.87 -23.06 -25.72
N LYS A 203 1.93 -22.42 -24.54
CA LYS A 203 1.14 -22.79 -23.35
C LYS A 203 -0.12 -21.94 -23.25
N ASP A 204 -0.83 -21.82 -24.35
CA ASP A 204 -2.04 -21.05 -24.46
C ASP A 204 -3.21 -21.71 -23.71
N GLY A 205 -4.16 -20.91 -23.24
CA GLY A 205 -5.34 -21.41 -22.53
C GLY A 205 -6.16 -20.34 -21.82
N ASP A 206 -7.07 -20.82 -20.97
CA ASP A 206 -8.01 -19.98 -20.25
C ASP A 206 -7.37 -19.36 -19.02
N TYR A 207 -7.72 -18.12 -18.74
CA TYR A 207 -7.30 -17.36 -17.56
C TYR A 207 -8.41 -16.42 -17.07
N THR A 208 -8.23 -15.86 -15.90
CA THR A 208 -8.96 -14.70 -15.42
C THR A 208 -7.97 -13.55 -15.30
N LEU A 209 -8.29 -12.39 -15.87
CA LEU A 209 -7.52 -11.17 -15.74
C LEU A 209 -8.24 -10.21 -14.80
N GLY A 210 -7.54 -9.70 -13.79
CA GLY A 210 -7.92 -8.54 -12.99
C GLY A 210 -7.07 -7.33 -13.38
N VAL A 211 -7.71 -6.16 -13.52
CA VAL A 211 -7.03 -4.88 -13.76
C VAL A 211 -7.70 -3.81 -12.93
N ASN A 212 -6.92 -3.02 -12.21
CA ASN A 212 -7.40 -1.83 -11.51
C ASN A 212 -6.41 -0.68 -11.66
N VAL A 213 -6.92 0.54 -11.55
CA VAL A 213 -6.11 1.76 -11.47
C VAL A 213 -6.51 2.50 -10.22
N THR A 214 -5.56 2.73 -9.35
CA THR A 214 -5.75 3.49 -8.10
C THR A 214 -5.24 4.91 -8.28
N HIS A 215 -6.14 5.89 -8.12
CA HIS A 215 -5.84 7.30 -8.19
C HIS A 215 -5.71 7.91 -6.79
N ARG A 216 -5.01 9.05 -6.69
CA ARG A 216 -4.73 9.73 -5.42
C ARG A 216 -5.97 10.08 -4.57
N ALA A 217 -7.16 10.17 -5.16
CA ALA A 217 -8.39 10.56 -4.47
C ALA A 217 -9.31 9.38 -4.10
N ASP A 218 -9.00 8.16 -4.52
CA ASP A 218 -9.94 7.02 -4.43
C ASP A 218 -10.32 6.67 -2.98
N TYR A 219 -9.41 6.87 -2.04
CA TYR A 219 -9.66 6.58 -0.62
C TYR A 219 -9.89 7.81 0.25
N ALA A 220 -10.07 9.00 -0.34
CA ALA A 220 -10.33 10.24 0.40
C ALA A 220 -11.61 10.16 1.27
N GLY A 221 -12.59 9.38 0.85
CA GLY A 221 -13.82 9.12 1.61
C GLY A 221 -13.61 8.42 2.96
N TYR A 222 -12.47 7.74 3.15
CA TYR A 222 -12.05 7.13 4.41
C TYR A 222 -11.20 8.06 5.28
N GLY A 223 -10.86 9.25 4.79
CA GLY A 223 -10.04 10.23 5.50
C GLY A 223 -8.55 10.15 5.20
N LEU A 224 -8.12 9.31 4.27
CA LEU A 224 -6.74 9.30 3.76
C LEU A 224 -6.53 10.56 2.90
N ASP A 225 -5.51 11.34 3.24
CA ASP A 225 -5.17 12.55 2.51
C ASP A 225 -4.67 12.21 1.10
N THR A 226 -5.10 12.99 0.10
CA THR A 226 -4.79 12.74 -1.30
C THR A 226 -3.30 12.87 -1.62
N ASP A 227 -2.59 13.79 -0.96
CA ASP A 227 -1.15 13.96 -1.15
C ASP A 227 -0.36 12.84 -0.44
N VAL A 228 -0.89 12.30 0.67
CA VAL A 228 -0.31 11.14 1.36
C VAL A 228 -0.47 9.88 0.51
N LEU A 229 -1.65 9.67 -0.09
CA LEU A 229 -1.86 8.53 -0.99
C LEU A 229 -1.00 8.64 -2.26
N GLU A 230 -0.93 9.82 -2.90
CA GLU A 230 -0.08 10.04 -4.08
C GLU A 230 1.39 9.67 -3.78
N ARG A 231 1.93 10.14 -2.65
CA ARG A 231 3.28 9.76 -2.19
C ARG A 231 3.40 8.29 -1.86
N GLY A 232 2.35 7.71 -1.27
CA GLY A 232 2.26 6.29 -0.97
C GLY A 232 2.31 5.43 -2.21
N LEU A 233 1.59 5.80 -3.29
CA LEU A 233 1.61 5.08 -4.56
C LEU A 233 2.98 5.16 -5.25
N TYR A 234 3.66 6.29 -5.18
CA TYR A 234 5.05 6.40 -5.62
C TYR A 234 5.98 5.48 -4.83
N ALA A 235 5.84 5.49 -3.51
CA ALA A 235 6.66 4.64 -2.66
C ALA A 235 6.41 3.14 -2.89
N PHE A 236 5.17 2.79 -3.18
CA PHE A 236 4.80 1.41 -3.54
C PHE A 236 5.42 1.01 -4.87
N ASP A 237 5.32 1.86 -5.91
CA ASP A 237 5.85 1.65 -7.24
C ASP A 237 7.37 1.38 -7.22
N GLU A 238 8.14 2.24 -6.54
CA GLU A 238 9.58 2.06 -6.39
C GLU A 238 9.93 0.73 -5.68
N ALA A 239 9.19 0.38 -4.61
CA ALA A 239 9.40 -0.86 -3.88
C ALA A 239 8.95 -2.09 -4.68
N TRP A 240 7.92 -1.97 -5.52
CA TRP A 240 7.48 -2.99 -6.47
C TRP A 240 8.57 -3.29 -7.49
N PHE A 241 9.13 -2.27 -8.14
CA PHE A 241 10.23 -2.43 -9.09
C PHE A 241 11.52 -2.99 -8.48
N ASP A 242 11.76 -2.71 -7.19
CA ASP A 242 12.87 -3.31 -6.45
C ASP A 242 12.61 -4.77 -6.05
N GLY A 243 11.39 -5.30 -6.27
CA GLY A 243 10.99 -6.66 -5.96
C GLY A 243 10.80 -6.91 -4.47
N GLU A 244 10.45 -5.88 -3.71
CA GLU A 244 10.21 -5.99 -2.26
C GLU A 244 8.85 -6.60 -1.93
N THR A 245 7.93 -6.66 -2.88
CA THR A 245 6.61 -7.29 -2.75
C THR A 245 6.19 -7.96 -4.05
N ASP A 246 5.30 -8.94 -3.94
CA ASP A 246 4.59 -9.62 -5.02
C ASP A 246 3.06 -9.59 -4.83
N THR A 247 2.58 -8.73 -3.92
CA THR A 247 1.15 -8.56 -3.62
C THR A 247 0.74 -7.09 -3.73
N PHE A 248 -0.51 -6.86 -4.13
CA PHE A 248 -1.11 -5.53 -4.22
C PHE A 248 -1.78 -5.07 -2.91
N VAL A 249 -1.69 -5.85 -1.83
CA VAL A 249 -2.12 -5.40 -0.50
C VAL A 249 -1.12 -4.38 0.04
N TYR A 250 -1.62 -3.18 0.31
CA TYR A 250 -0.80 -2.05 0.75
C TYR A 250 -1.39 -1.35 1.97
N GLY A 251 -0.55 -1.07 2.96
CA GLY A 251 -0.90 -0.33 4.17
C GLY A 251 -0.26 1.05 4.22
N ILE A 252 -1.00 2.05 4.72
CA ILE A 252 -0.47 3.38 5.05
C ILE A 252 -0.86 3.70 6.49
N ILE A 253 0.14 3.96 7.35
CA ILE A 253 -0.05 4.56 8.67
C ILE A 253 0.30 6.04 8.55
N ASP A 254 -0.71 6.89 8.59
CA ASP A 254 -0.53 8.34 8.51
C ASP A 254 -0.39 8.96 9.90
N PHE A 255 0.83 9.12 10.37
CA PHE A 255 1.15 9.78 11.65
C PHE A 255 1.00 11.30 11.62
N SER A 256 0.70 11.93 10.49
CA SER A 256 0.31 13.33 10.43
C SER A 256 -1.10 13.56 10.99
N LEU A 257 -1.92 12.49 11.04
CA LEU A 257 -3.22 12.50 11.69
C LEU A 257 -3.10 12.23 13.21
N PRO A 258 -3.96 12.85 14.03
CA PRO A 258 -4.02 12.56 15.46
C PRO A 258 -4.56 11.16 15.73
N SER A 259 -4.17 10.56 16.88
CA SER A 259 -4.49 9.17 17.20
C SER A 259 -5.95 8.92 17.62
N ASP A 260 -6.75 9.97 17.78
CA ASP A 260 -8.20 9.90 17.93
C ASP A 260 -8.94 9.84 16.58
N GLN A 261 -8.21 9.78 15.48
CA GLN A 261 -8.73 9.50 14.16
C GLN A 261 -8.22 8.15 13.66
N ARG A 262 -8.97 7.52 12.76
CA ARG A 262 -8.51 6.36 12.02
C ARG A 262 -7.40 6.82 11.09
N ARG A 263 -6.26 6.15 11.13
CA ARG A 263 -5.04 6.55 10.43
C ARG A 263 -4.16 5.40 10.00
N PHE A 264 -4.69 4.19 10.07
CA PHE A 264 -4.11 2.99 9.47
C PHE A 264 -5.07 2.47 8.41
N PHE A 265 -4.73 2.72 7.17
CA PHE A 265 -5.47 2.36 5.98
C PHE A 265 -4.79 1.17 5.32
N ILE A 266 -5.54 0.11 5.05
CA ILE A 266 -5.05 -1.06 4.32
C ILE A 266 -5.98 -1.26 3.13
N MET A 267 -5.41 -1.24 1.96
CA MET A 267 -6.12 -1.31 0.68
C MET A 267 -5.59 -2.47 -0.17
N ASP A 268 -6.42 -2.96 -1.05
CA ASP A 268 -6.04 -3.85 -2.14
C ASP A 268 -6.05 -3.04 -3.44
N LEU A 269 -4.86 -2.78 -3.99
CA LEU A 269 -4.70 -1.98 -5.20
C LEU A 269 -5.23 -2.68 -6.46
N LEU A 270 -5.40 -4.02 -6.43
CA LEU A 270 -5.97 -4.79 -7.55
C LEU A 270 -7.49 -4.72 -7.58
N THR A 271 -8.14 -4.80 -6.42
CA THR A 271 -9.61 -4.77 -6.34
C THR A 271 -10.17 -3.38 -6.12
N GLY A 272 -9.34 -2.42 -5.69
CA GLY A 272 -9.75 -1.08 -5.30
C GLY A 272 -10.44 -1.01 -3.93
N ASP A 273 -10.46 -2.12 -3.17
CA ASP A 273 -11.15 -2.18 -1.89
C ASP A 273 -10.33 -1.55 -0.76
N MET A 274 -10.99 -0.79 0.13
CA MET A 274 -10.46 -0.48 1.45
C MET A 274 -10.73 -1.69 2.37
N LEU A 275 -9.68 -2.44 2.71
CA LEU A 275 -9.78 -3.64 3.54
C LEU A 275 -9.91 -3.30 5.02
N PHE A 276 -9.13 -2.33 5.50
CA PHE A 276 -9.17 -1.83 6.88
C PHE A 276 -8.95 -0.33 6.92
N ASP A 277 -9.69 0.33 7.79
CA ASP A 277 -9.59 1.74 8.16
C ASP A 277 -9.68 1.80 9.68
N GLU A 278 -8.51 1.91 10.38
CA GLU A 278 -8.43 1.60 11.80
C GLU A 278 -7.64 2.62 12.62
N TYR A 279 -7.93 2.64 13.93
CA TYR A 279 -7.07 3.30 14.91
C TYR A 279 -5.75 2.55 15.03
N VAL A 280 -4.65 3.30 15.15
CA VAL A 280 -3.33 2.73 15.42
C VAL A 280 -2.54 3.63 16.36
N THR A 281 -1.77 3.01 17.26
CA THR A 281 -0.97 3.73 18.25
C THR A 281 0.36 4.21 17.65
N HIS A 282 0.95 5.19 18.33
CA HIS A 282 2.37 5.55 18.16
C HIS A 282 3.14 5.29 19.46
N GLY A 283 4.46 5.33 19.38
CA GLY A 283 5.34 5.15 20.54
C GLY A 283 5.22 6.32 21.52
N GLU A 284 5.30 6.05 22.82
CA GLU A 284 5.23 7.09 23.85
C GLU A 284 6.29 8.17 23.68
N GLY A 285 7.50 7.78 23.21
CA GLY A 285 8.58 8.71 22.90
C GLY A 285 8.33 9.54 21.62
N SER A 286 7.32 9.20 20.82
CA SER A 286 6.92 9.97 19.62
C SER A 286 5.90 11.05 19.91
N GLY A 287 5.21 11.00 21.07
CA GLY A 287 4.11 11.90 21.39
C GLY A 287 4.56 13.38 21.44
N ASP A 288 3.71 14.26 20.91
CA ASP A 288 3.93 15.70 21.02
C ASP A 288 3.66 16.17 22.45
N PRO A 289 4.55 16.98 23.05
CA PRO A 289 4.37 17.44 24.42
C PRO A 289 3.17 18.37 24.63
N ASN A 290 2.63 18.95 23.55
CA ASN A 290 1.50 19.88 23.62
C ASN A 290 0.17 19.21 23.21
N ASP A 291 0.23 18.09 22.49
CA ASP A 291 -0.94 17.34 22.07
C ASP A 291 -0.64 15.83 22.06
N ILE A 292 -1.08 15.14 23.08
CA ILE A 292 -0.86 13.70 23.29
C ILE A 292 -1.34 12.82 22.13
N ARG A 293 -2.25 13.34 21.30
CA ARG A 293 -2.80 12.63 20.13
C ARG A 293 -1.82 12.58 18.97
N MET A 294 -0.91 13.56 18.90
CA MET A 294 0.01 13.74 17.78
C MET A 294 1.32 12.99 18.02
N ALA A 295 1.89 12.47 16.93
CA ALA A 295 3.27 12.01 16.87
C ALA A 295 4.11 13.08 16.18
N SER A 296 5.11 13.64 16.85
CA SER A 296 5.94 14.75 16.33
C SER A 296 7.43 14.39 16.19
N THR A 297 7.85 13.25 16.74
CA THR A 297 9.24 12.77 16.68
C THR A 297 9.30 11.28 16.42
N PHE A 298 10.27 10.86 15.61
CA PHE A 298 10.43 9.49 15.19
C PHE A 298 11.89 9.08 15.29
N SER A 299 12.17 7.77 15.45
CA SER A 299 13.53 7.31 15.63
C SER A 299 13.70 5.86 15.19
N ASN A 300 14.88 5.58 14.66
CA ASN A 300 15.36 4.23 14.37
C ASN A 300 16.25 3.67 15.49
N ILE A 301 16.42 4.41 16.60
CA ILE A 301 17.34 4.08 17.69
C ILE A 301 16.66 3.10 18.67
N HIS A 302 17.36 2.03 19.01
CA HIS A 302 16.92 1.06 20.02
C HIS A 302 16.71 1.73 21.39
N GLY A 303 15.58 1.40 22.06
CA GLY A 303 15.25 1.95 23.38
C GLY A 303 14.73 3.40 23.35
N SER A 304 14.50 3.99 22.17
CA SER A 304 13.94 5.34 22.05
C SER A 304 12.45 5.41 22.42
N HIS A 305 11.75 4.28 22.45
CA HIS A 305 10.30 4.17 22.58
C HIS A 305 9.54 4.99 21.54
N GLN A 306 10.18 5.33 20.42
CA GLN A 306 9.58 6.08 19.32
C GLN A 306 9.17 5.15 18.19
N SER A 307 8.10 5.50 17.50
CA SER A 307 7.80 4.93 16.19
C SER A 307 8.89 5.32 15.18
N SER A 308 9.06 4.54 14.14
CA SER A 308 9.91 4.85 12.99
C SER A 308 9.05 5.23 11.79
N LEU A 309 9.60 5.95 10.84
CA LEU A 309 8.99 6.27 9.54
C LEU A 309 9.53 5.32 8.47
N GLY A 310 8.97 5.40 7.28
CA GLY A 310 9.44 4.69 6.09
C GLY A 310 8.70 3.41 5.76
N MET A 311 9.02 2.86 4.59
CA MET A 311 8.45 1.62 4.10
C MET A 311 8.94 0.43 4.92
N VAL A 312 8.03 -0.43 5.32
CA VAL A 312 8.34 -1.73 5.92
C VAL A 312 7.62 -2.83 5.16
N ARG A 313 8.23 -4.01 5.09
CA ARG A 313 7.59 -5.22 4.59
C ARG A 313 7.05 -6.04 5.77
N ALA A 314 5.80 -6.45 5.66
CA ALA A 314 5.19 -7.39 6.58
C ALA A 314 5.80 -8.80 6.37
N ALA A 315 6.30 -9.38 7.46
CA ALA A 315 7.03 -10.64 7.42
C ALA A 315 6.20 -11.78 8.02
N GLU A 316 6.84 -12.66 8.80
CA GLU A 316 6.17 -13.80 9.43
C GLU A 316 5.34 -13.40 10.65
N THR A 317 4.28 -14.15 10.90
CA THR A 317 3.46 -14.05 12.11
C THR A 317 4.04 -14.90 13.24
N TYR A 318 3.76 -14.55 14.48
CA TYR A 318 4.15 -15.32 15.65
C TYR A 318 3.23 -15.05 16.85
N TYR A 319 3.28 -15.91 17.86
CA TYR A 319 2.64 -15.67 19.15
C TYR A 319 3.69 -15.20 20.15
N GLY A 320 3.58 -13.95 20.59
CA GLY A 320 4.47 -13.32 21.57
C GLY A 320 3.76 -12.91 22.84
N THR A 321 4.39 -12.02 23.62
CA THR A 321 3.85 -11.47 24.87
C THR A 321 2.50 -10.77 24.65
N TRP A 322 2.35 -10.13 23.50
CA TRP A 322 1.13 -9.39 23.13
C TRP A 322 0.11 -10.21 22.33
N GLY A 323 0.29 -11.53 22.24
CA GLY A 323 -0.57 -12.43 21.48
C GLY A 323 -0.10 -12.62 20.03
N TYR A 324 -1.05 -12.86 19.12
CA TYR A 324 -0.78 -13.00 17.70
C TYR A 324 -0.27 -11.69 17.12
N SER A 325 0.90 -11.71 16.55
CA SER A 325 1.65 -10.52 16.14
C SER A 325 2.35 -10.73 14.81
N LEU A 326 2.60 -9.63 14.09
CA LEU A 326 3.24 -9.59 12.78
C LEU A 326 4.60 -8.89 12.87
N ARG A 327 5.66 -9.59 12.47
CA ARG A 327 7.00 -9.00 12.34
C ARG A 327 7.07 -8.09 11.13
N LEU A 328 7.93 -7.07 11.24
CA LEU A 328 8.17 -6.11 10.19
C LEU A 328 9.66 -6.07 9.85
N ASP A 329 9.98 -6.01 8.55
CA ASP A 329 11.30 -5.72 8.02
C ASP A 329 11.37 -4.28 7.53
N GLY A 330 12.34 -3.52 7.99
CA GLY A 330 12.55 -2.14 7.55
C GLY A 330 13.24 -2.10 6.21
N LEU A 331 12.70 -1.37 5.26
CA LEU A 331 13.22 -1.21 3.90
C LEU A 331 13.94 0.13 3.69
N ASP A 332 13.87 1.03 4.68
CA ASP A 332 14.50 2.36 4.63
C ASP A 332 15.69 2.43 5.60
N PRO A 333 16.94 2.31 5.10
CA PRO A 333 18.15 2.20 5.93
C PRO A 333 18.39 3.37 6.88
N THR A 334 17.79 4.54 6.61
CA THR A 334 17.95 5.73 7.45
C THR A 334 16.88 5.80 8.54
N TYR A 335 15.67 5.32 8.23
CA TYR A 335 14.50 5.58 9.05
C TYR A 335 13.98 4.36 9.82
N ASN A 336 14.21 3.13 9.32
CA ASN A 336 13.56 1.96 9.91
C ASN A 336 14.28 0.60 9.75
N ASP A 337 15.51 0.54 9.28
CA ASP A 337 16.27 -0.72 9.14
C ASP A 337 16.48 -1.45 10.48
N GLU A 338 16.35 -0.74 11.61
CA GLU A 338 16.39 -1.33 12.96
C GLU A 338 15.01 -1.80 13.48
N VAL A 339 13.96 -1.78 12.68
CA VAL A 339 12.59 -2.18 13.10
C VAL A 339 12.59 -3.62 13.63
N ARG A 340 13.18 -4.57 12.91
CA ARG A 340 13.24 -5.98 13.35
C ARG A 340 14.12 -6.18 14.60
N PRO A 341 15.35 -5.66 14.68
CA PRO A 341 16.15 -5.74 15.90
C PRO A 341 15.52 -5.07 17.13
N ARG A 342 14.76 -3.99 16.90
CA ARG A 342 14.01 -3.27 17.94
C ARG A 342 12.73 -4.01 18.37
N ALA A 343 12.39 -5.13 17.75
CA ALA A 343 11.16 -5.89 17.95
C ALA A 343 9.88 -5.04 17.76
N ILE A 344 9.91 -4.11 16.80
CA ILE A 344 8.73 -3.36 16.39
C ILE A 344 7.85 -4.29 15.54
N VAL A 345 6.61 -4.48 15.99
CA VAL A 345 5.66 -5.44 15.40
C VAL A 345 4.26 -4.85 15.37
N ILE A 346 3.38 -5.34 14.49
CA ILE A 346 1.95 -5.08 14.61
C ILE A 346 1.36 -6.09 15.58
N HIS A 347 0.61 -5.61 16.60
CA HIS A 347 0.05 -6.46 17.64
C HIS A 347 -1.29 -5.91 18.20
N PRO A 348 -2.14 -6.76 18.80
CA PRO A 348 -3.35 -6.30 19.49
C PRO A 348 -3.04 -5.53 20.77
N ALA A 349 -3.88 -4.52 21.07
CA ALA A 349 -3.83 -3.86 22.38
C ALA A 349 -5.18 -3.22 22.75
N ASP A 350 -5.63 -3.39 23.98
CA ASP A 350 -6.89 -2.81 24.47
C ASP A 350 -6.90 -1.27 24.42
N TYR A 351 -5.73 -0.65 24.49
CA TYR A 351 -5.58 0.80 24.40
C TYR A 351 -5.62 1.35 22.95
N ALA A 352 -5.81 0.50 21.95
CA ALA A 352 -6.03 0.86 20.55
C ALA A 352 -7.50 0.73 20.10
N THR A 353 -8.39 0.38 21.03
CA THR A 353 -9.82 0.20 20.75
C THR A 353 -10.56 1.53 20.58
N GLU A 354 -11.62 1.54 19.77
CA GLU A 354 -12.52 2.69 19.67
C GLU A 354 -13.10 3.10 21.03
N SER A 355 -13.39 2.13 21.92
CA SER A 355 -13.87 2.39 23.28
C SER A 355 -12.85 3.14 24.13
N PHE A 356 -11.55 2.82 23.98
CA PHE A 356 -10.48 3.54 24.66
C PHE A 356 -10.37 4.97 24.11
N VAL A 357 -10.36 5.14 22.79
CA VAL A 357 -10.32 6.45 22.14
C VAL A 357 -11.50 7.33 22.57
N ASN A 358 -12.71 6.78 22.59
CA ASN A 358 -13.91 7.50 23.04
C ASN A 358 -13.87 7.89 24.52
N THR A 359 -13.15 7.14 25.35
CA THR A 359 -13.03 7.39 26.79
C THR A 359 -11.97 8.43 27.11
N TYR A 360 -10.81 8.35 26.44
CA TYR A 360 -9.62 9.13 26.78
C TYR A 360 -9.30 10.23 25.76
N GLY A 361 -9.95 10.23 24.60
CA GLY A 361 -9.73 11.23 23.54
C GLY A 361 -8.46 11.00 22.69
N TYR A 362 -7.82 9.82 22.81
CA TYR A 362 -6.65 9.42 22.03
C TYR A 362 -6.50 7.89 22.06
N ALA A 363 -5.86 7.28 21.08
CA ALA A 363 -5.35 5.92 21.19
C ALA A 363 -4.15 5.90 22.13
N GLY A 364 -4.04 4.87 22.98
CA GLY A 364 -2.91 4.72 23.90
C GLY A 364 -1.56 4.68 23.18
N ARG A 365 -0.48 4.54 23.92
CA ARG A 365 0.87 4.61 23.39
C ARG A 365 1.63 3.31 23.66
N SER A 366 2.37 2.87 22.63
CA SER A 366 3.27 1.72 22.66
C SER A 366 4.72 2.17 22.92
N TRP A 367 5.66 1.26 22.80
CA TRP A 367 7.09 1.58 22.74
C TRP A 367 7.63 1.66 21.28
N GLY A 368 6.75 2.05 20.35
CA GLY A 368 7.05 2.23 18.94
C GLY A 368 6.33 1.27 18.00
N CYS A 369 5.70 0.22 18.53
CA CYS A 369 4.90 -0.72 17.75
C CYS A 369 3.60 -0.07 17.25
N PRO A 370 3.14 -0.37 16.03
CA PRO A 370 1.77 -0.13 15.62
C PRO A 370 0.85 -1.14 16.33
N ALA A 371 0.15 -0.71 17.40
CA ALA A 371 -0.84 -1.55 18.05
C ALA A 371 -2.24 -1.21 17.54
N VAL A 372 -3.09 -2.23 17.36
CA VAL A 372 -4.43 -2.16 16.80
C VAL A 372 -5.47 -2.83 17.70
N ASP A 373 -6.75 -2.60 17.43
CA ASP A 373 -7.85 -3.20 18.19
C ASP A 373 -7.78 -4.74 18.17
N PRO A 374 -7.83 -5.42 19.34
CA PRO A 374 -7.84 -6.88 19.41
C PRO A 374 -8.99 -7.54 18.61
N ALA A 375 -10.09 -6.83 18.41
CA ALA A 375 -11.24 -7.38 17.68
C ALA A 375 -10.97 -7.64 16.19
N ILE A 376 -10.02 -6.89 15.58
CA ILE A 376 -9.70 -6.98 14.15
C ILE A 376 -8.28 -7.45 13.90
N SER A 377 -7.44 -7.51 14.93
CA SER A 377 -5.99 -7.70 14.81
C SER A 377 -5.60 -8.98 14.06
N ASP A 378 -6.26 -10.10 14.34
CA ASP A 378 -5.92 -11.38 13.68
C ASP A 378 -6.20 -11.31 12.17
N ALA A 379 -7.36 -10.79 11.77
CA ALA A 379 -7.70 -10.63 10.35
C ALA A 379 -6.79 -9.61 9.65
N LEU A 380 -6.47 -8.49 10.30
CA LEU A 380 -5.57 -7.47 9.78
C LEU A 380 -4.14 -8.03 9.60
N ILE A 381 -3.65 -8.77 10.58
CA ILE A 381 -2.32 -9.41 10.54
C ILE A 381 -2.26 -10.44 9.42
N ASP A 382 -3.28 -11.30 9.29
CA ASP A 382 -3.34 -12.31 8.23
C ASP A 382 -3.39 -11.69 6.83
N THR A 383 -4.06 -10.54 6.70
CA THR A 383 -4.15 -9.79 5.43
C THR A 383 -2.81 -9.22 5.00
N LEU A 384 -2.00 -8.72 5.96
CA LEU A 384 -0.70 -8.12 5.66
C LEU A 384 0.44 -9.13 5.58
N ALA A 385 0.32 -10.29 6.26
CA ALA A 385 1.43 -11.20 6.47
C ALA A 385 2.06 -11.70 5.16
N TYR A 386 3.39 -11.90 5.22
CA TYR A 386 4.20 -12.55 4.18
C TYR A 386 4.33 -11.77 2.87
N GLY A 387 4.43 -10.46 2.91
CA GLY A 387 4.84 -9.70 1.73
C GLY A 387 4.24 -8.32 1.57
N ALA A 388 3.09 -8.02 2.18
CA ALA A 388 2.48 -6.71 2.03
C ALA A 388 3.39 -5.58 2.52
N LEU A 389 3.36 -4.46 1.83
CA LEU A 389 4.10 -3.26 2.22
C LEU A 389 3.25 -2.38 3.13
N VAL A 390 3.91 -1.72 4.09
CA VAL A 390 3.28 -0.73 4.96
C VAL A 390 4.15 0.52 5.02
N LEU A 391 3.65 1.63 4.51
CA LEU A 391 4.28 2.95 4.64
C LEU A 391 3.88 3.57 5.98
N LYS A 392 4.86 3.92 6.81
CA LYS A 392 4.68 4.74 8.01
C LYS A 392 5.06 6.18 7.66
N TYR A 393 4.05 6.98 7.41
CA TYR A 393 4.18 8.34 6.89
C TYR A 393 4.07 9.40 7.99
N SER A 394 4.78 10.49 7.83
CA SER A 394 4.58 11.78 8.50
C SER A 394 5.27 12.87 7.69
N ASP A 395 4.78 14.09 7.77
CA ASP A 395 5.36 15.27 7.13
C ASP A 395 6.54 15.90 7.91
N VAL A 396 6.89 15.32 9.07
CA VAL A 396 7.98 15.82 9.92
C VAL A 396 9.33 15.19 9.57
N GLN A 397 10.43 15.81 10.08
CA GLN A 397 11.81 15.32 9.98
C GLN A 397 12.32 15.17 8.53
N ASN A 398 11.76 15.93 7.60
CA ASN A 398 12.10 15.88 6.16
C ASN A 398 11.91 14.47 5.55
N PHE A 399 11.10 13.61 6.17
CA PHE A 399 10.88 12.27 5.68
C PHE A 399 10.32 12.25 4.25
N PRO A 400 9.32 13.09 3.88
CA PRO A 400 8.79 13.08 2.52
C PRO A 400 9.80 13.38 1.40
N SER A 401 10.97 13.94 1.76
CA SER A 401 12.02 14.26 0.79
C SER A 401 13.26 13.35 0.87
N ASN A 402 13.38 12.54 1.92
CA ASN A 402 14.60 11.79 2.21
C ASN A 402 14.39 10.30 2.48
N GLY A 403 13.15 9.81 2.53
CA GLY A 403 12.86 8.39 2.63
C GLY A 403 13.34 7.65 1.38
N ALA A 404 13.81 6.40 1.52
CA ALA A 404 14.41 5.63 0.43
C ALA A 404 13.44 5.41 -0.75
N TYR A 405 12.16 5.24 -0.45
CA TYR A 405 11.09 5.04 -1.43
C TYR A 405 10.22 6.30 -1.64
N MET A 406 10.60 7.44 -1.04
CA MET A 406 9.83 8.67 -1.18
C MET A 406 10.34 9.48 -2.36
N PRO A 407 9.47 9.93 -3.26
CA PRO A 407 9.88 10.82 -4.32
C PRO A 407 10.36 12.15 -3.73
N GLY A 408 11.41 12.70 -4.32
CA GLY A 408 11.86 14.06 -4.01
C GLY A 408 10.88 15.09 -4.58
N PHE A 409 9.77 15.34 -3.89
CA PHE A 409 8.82 16.42 -4.20
C PHE A 409 9.30 17.75 -3.68
#